data_17cd99d815ee351fa5c39caea21f5f75
#
_entry.id   17cd99d815ee351fa5c39caea21f5f75
#
_cell.length_a   1.000
_cell.length_b   1.000
_cell.length_c   1.000
_cell.angle_alpha   90.00
_cell.angle_beta   90.00
_cell.angle_gamma   90.00
#
_symmetry.space_group_name_H-M   'P 1'
#
loop_
_entity.id
_entity.type
_entity.pdbx_description
1 polymer ?
#
loop_
_entity_poly.entity_id
_entity_poly.type
_entity_poly.pdbx_seq_one_letter_code
_entity_poly.pdbx_strand_id
1 'polypeptide(L)'
;MLFLQRYLSDRLNIMKRLSIIFSFMLILSACIKEGPRGYELQVGDMLPDFEVVMNDYSKVSDDDLSKGVSVIMLFHTSCPDCQQTLPIVQDIYDEYAPKGVSFALISREEVEVDIEFFWMKKGLKMPYSAQEDRSVYEKFAKTRIPRIYISKDGIIRHIFTDDPVPSYDDLKSPLDELSDFPG
;
A
#
# COMPACT_ATOMS: atom_id res chain seq x y z
N MET A 1 8.62 46.32 -50.52
CA MET A 1 9.50 45.21 -50.09
C MET A 1 9.58 45.06 -48.58
N LEU A 2 9.48 46.09 -47.78
CA LEU A 2 9.57 46.03 -46.28
C LEU A 2 8.34 45.42 -45.60
N PHE A 3 7.15 45.47 -46.13
CA PHE A 3 5.92 44.91 -45.52
C PHE A 3 5.89 43.38 -45.50
N LEU A 4 6.42 42.73 -46.52
CA LEU A 4 6.44 41.26 -46.60
C LEU A 4 7.42 40.63 -45.60
N GLN A 5 8.55 41.29 -45.35
CA GLN A 5 9.54 40.82 -44.38
C GLN A 5 9.01 40.92 -42.94
N ARG A 6 8.26 41.96 -42.63
CA ARG A 6 7.65 42.09 -41.28
C ARG A 6 6.57 41.03 -41.05
N TYR A 7 5.73 40.75 -42.03
CA TYR A 7 4.69 39.73 -41.93
C TYR A 7 5.25 38.32 -41.75
N LEU A 8 6.32 37.98 -42.46
CA LEU A 8 7.00 36.67 -42.31
C LEU A 8 7.70 36.54 -40.97
N SER A 9 8.29 37.59 -40.42
CA SER A 9 8.92 37.61 -39.11
C SER A 9 7.91 37.39 -37.97
N ASP A 10 6.73 38.03 -38.06
CA ASP A 10 5.68 37.86 -37.03
C ASP A 10 5.07 36.46 -37.06
N ARG A 11 4.89 35.87 -38.25
CA ARG A 11 4.42 34.46 -38.36
C ARG A 11 5.43 33.47 -37.79
N LEU A 12 6.72 33.70 -38.02
CA LEU A 12 7.79 32.84 -37.51
C LEU A 12 7.87 32.89 -35.95
N ASN A 13 7.66 34.06 -35.36
CA ASN A 13 7.66 34.26 -33.93
C ASN A 13 6.42 33.64 -33.25
N ILE A 14 5.25 33.71 -33.91
CA ILE A 14 4.03 33.05 -33.42
C ILE A 14 4.18 31.53 -33.47
N MET A 15 4.73 30.96 -34.54
CA MET A 15 4.98 29.52 -34.65
C MET A 15 5.99 29.03 -33.61
N LYS A 16 7.06 29.78 -33.33
CA LYS A 16 8.03 29.46 -32.27
C LYS A 16 7.37 29.46 -30.85
N ARG A 17 6.51 30.46 -30.57
CA ARG A 17 5.79 30.54 -29.31
C ARG A 17 4.78 29.40 -29.14
N LEU A 18 4.04 29.04 -30.21
CA LEU A 18 3.13 27.90 -30.22
C LEU A 18 3.87 26.56 -30.02
N SER A 19 5.04 26.38 -30.63
CA SER A 19 5.86 25.17 -30.48
C SER A 19 6.40 25.03 -29.06
N ILE A 20 6.77 26.13 -28.38
CA ILE A 20 7.24 26.10 -26.98
C ILE A 20 6.08 25.78 -26.04
N ILE A 21 4.89 26.34 -26.29
CA ILE A 21 3.70 26.03 -25.46
C ILE A 21 3.27 24.57 -25.63
N PHE A 22 3.32 24.03 -26.85
CA PHE A 22 2.99 22.64 -27.13
C PHE A 22 4.03 21.66 -26.50
N SER A 23 5.32 22.05 -26.52
CA SER A 23 6.39 21.27 -25.85
C SER A 23 6.25 21.29 -24.33
N PHE A 24 5.78 22.40 -23.74
CA PHE A 24 5.58 22.50 -22.29
C PHE A 24 4.33 21.74 -21.82
N MET A 25 3.32 21.59 -22.68
CA MET A 25 2.09 20.85 -22.38
C MET A 25 2.29 19.33 -22.40
N LEU A 26 3.33 18.83 -23.08
CA LEU A 26 3.70 17.41 -23.12
C LEU A 26 4.44 16.94 -21.86
N ILE A 27 4.96 17.86 -21.05
CA ILE A 27 5.73 17.52 -19.83
C ILE A 27 4.80 17.33 -18.61
N LEU A 28 3.54 17.77 -18.69
CA LEU A 28 2.54 17.63 -17.62
C LEU A 28 1.78 16.30 -17.63
N SER A 29 2.11 15.37 -18.53
CA SER A 29 1.71 13.98 -18.43
C SER A 29 2.62 13.26 -17.43
N ALA A 30 2.74 13.81 -16.22
CA ALA A 30 3.32 13.08 -15.10
C ALA A 30 2.43 11.87 -14.83
N CYS A 31 2.99 10.72 -15.02
CA CYS A 31 2.40 9.40 -14.81
C CYS A 31 1.68 9.34 -13.46
N ILE A 32 0.36 9.46 -13.49
CA ILE A 32 -0.47 8.75 -12.53
C ILE A 32 -0.29 7.28 -12.93
N LYS A 33 0.59 6.58 -12.25
CA LYS A 33 0.66 5.13 -12.31
C LYS A 33 -0.57 4.58 -11.57
N GLU A 34 -1.73 4.66 -12.20
CA GLU A 34 -2.76 3.67 -11.90
C GLU A 34 -2.22 2.35 -12.42
N GLY A 35 -1.81 1.47 -11.50
CA GLY A 35 -1.51 0.09 -11.86
C GLY A 35 -2.72 -0.51 -12.58
N PRO A 36 -2.53 -1.40 -13.57
CA PRO A 36 -3.63 -2.00 -14.31
C PRO A 36 -4.62 -2.62 -13.32
N ARG A 37 -5.89 -2.25 -13.41
CA ARG A 37 -6.98 -2.85 -12.60
C ARG A 37 -6.89 -4.36 -12.73
N GLY A 38 -6.68 -5.02 -11.59
CA GLY A 38 -6.55 -6.46 -11.51
C GLY A 38 -5.10 -6.98 -11.56
N TYR A 39 -4.11 -6.16 -11.26
CA TYR A 39 -2.74 -6.59 -10.99
C TYR A 39 -2.63 -7.12 -9.56
N GLU A 40 -1.96 -8.23 -9.41
CA GLU A 40 -1.59 -8.79 -8.11
C GLU A 40 -0.16 -8.39 -7.81
N LEU A 41 0.07 -7.72 -6.69
CA LEU A 41 1.41 -7.25 -6.30
C LEU A 41 2.37 -8.43 -6.14
N GLN A 42 3.59 -8.22 -6.58
CA GLN A 42 4.68 -9.17 -6.52
C GLN A 42 5.83 -8.65 -5.64
N VAL A 43 6.71 -9.54 -5.23
CA VAL A 43 7.98 -9.15 -4.60
C VAL A 43 8.77 -8.27 -5.57
N GLY A 44 9.24 -7.13 -5.08
CA GLY A 44 9.93 -6.09 -5.85
C GLY A 44 9.04 -4.94 -6.30
N ASP A 45 7.70 -5.06 -6.23
CA ASP A 45 6.80 -3.97 -6.53
C ASP A 45 6.82 -2.90 -5.41
N MET A 46 6.50 -1.67 -5.77
CA MET A 46 6.24 -0.60 -4.79
C MET A 46 4.85 -0.78 -4.17
N LEU A 47 4.69 -0.33 -2.94
CA LEU A 47 3.37 -0.20 -2.33
C LEU A 47 2.47 0.68 -3.22
N PRO A 48 1.20 0.31 -3.39
CA PRO A 48 0.25 1.14 -4.14
C PRO A 48 -0.13 2.36 -3.32
N ASP A 49 -0.50 3.44 -3.97
CA ASP A 49 -1.05 4.63 -3.32
C ASP A 49 -2.36 4.31 -2.59
N PHE A 50 -2.40 4.51 -1.27
CA PHE A 50 -3.60 4.37 -0.44
C PHE A 50 -3.49 5.17 0.86
N GLU A 51 -4.63 5.55 1.42
CA GLU A 51 -4.77 6.07 2.79
C GLU A 51 -5.97 5.39 3.43
N VAL A 52 -5.83 4.95 4.68
CA VAL A 52 -6.90 4.37 5.47
C VAL A 52 -6.97 5.00 6.86
N VAL A 53 -8.16 5.00 7.45
CA VAL A 53 -8.38 5.39 8.85
C VAL A 53 -8.45 4.12 9.68
N MET A 54 -7.64 4.08 10.75
CA MET A 54 -7.63 2.97 11.70
C MET A 54 -8.72 3.15 12.77
N ASN A 55 -9.05 2.09 13.49
CA ASN A 55 -10.05 2.12 14.57
C ASN A 55 -9.67 3.00 15.77
N ASP A 56 -8.41 3.40 15.89
CA ASP A 56 -7.91 4.38 16.86
C ASP A 56 -7.90 5.83 16.31
N TYR A 57 -8.53 6.05 15.15
CA TYR A 57 -8.61 7.31 14.41
C TYR A 57 -7.29 7.81 13.84
N SER A 58 -6.21 7.06 13.93
CA SER A 58 -4.98 7.37 13.22
C SER A 58 -5.17 7.15 11.71
N LYS A 59 -4.36 7.84 10.90
CA LYS A 59 -4.30 7.62 9.46
C LYS A 59 -3.02 6.88 9.13
N VAL A 60 -3.12 5.94 8.21
CA VAL A 60 -2.00 5.18 7.66
C VAL A 60 -2.04 5.24 6.14
N SER A 61 -0.93 5.62 5.54
CA SER A 61 -0.75 5.71 4.09
C SER A 61 0.44 4.88 3.63
N ASP A 62 0.56 4.68 2.31
CA ASP A 62 1.76 4.10 1.70
C ASP A 62 3.00 4.94 1.99
N ASP A 63 2.91 6.26 2.04
CA ASP A 63 4.01 7.15 2.42
C ASP A 63 4.50 6.89 3.85
N ASP A 64 3.59 6.58 4.80
CA ASP A 64 3.97 6.25 6.18
C ASP A 64 4.65 4.88 6.25
N LEU A 65 4.11 3.90 5.51
CA LEU A 65 4.63 2.54 5.44
C LEU A 65 5.92 2.42 4.62
N SER A 66 6.26 3.46 3.86
CA SER A 66 7.52 3.54 3.09
C SER A 66 8.70 4.04 3.91
N LYS A 67 8.51 4.31 5.21
CA LYS A 67 9.57 4.76 6.13
C LYS A 67 10.12 3.60 6.95
N GLY A 68 10.92 2.73 6.33
CA GLY A 68 11.51 1.57 7.00
C GLY A 68 10.76 0.28 6.72
N VAL A 69 10.69 -0.62 7.72
CA VAL A 69 10.00 -1.92 7.58
C VAL A 69 8.53 -1.78 7.92
N SER A 70 7.66 -2.38 7.12
CA SER A 70 6.23 -2.42 7.39
C SER A 70 5.62 -3.80 7.12
N VAL A 71 4.53 -4.09 7.84
CA VAL A 71 3.69 -5.26 7.67
C VAL A 71 2.27 -4.82 7.33
N ILE A 72 1.77 -5.26 6.18
CA ILE A 72 0.40 -4.99 5.73
C ILE A 72 -0.34 -6.31 5.67
N MET A 73 -1.46 -6.44 6.37
CA MET A 73 -2.31 -7.63 6.30
C MET A 73 -3.69 -7.28 5.77
N LEU A 74 -4.10 -7.96 4.71
CA LEU A 74 -5.47 -7.91 4.19
C LEU A 74 -6.24 -9.11 4.72
N PHE A 75 -7.40 -8.88 5.33
CA PHE A 75 -8.14 -9.90 6.05
C PHE A 75 -9.67 -9.76 5.96
N HIS A 76 -10.38 -10.77 6.48
CA HIS A 76 -11.80 -10.71 6.83
C HIS A 76 -12.01 -11.65 8.03
N THR A 77 -12.76 -11.23 9.04
CA THR A 77 -12.88 -12.00 10.30
C THR A 77 -13.67 -13.31 10.14
N SER A 78 -14.50 -13.46 9.10
CA SER A 78 -15.18 -14.73 8.81
C SER A 78 -14.31 -15.74 8.05
N CYS A 79 -13.12 -15.35 7.56
CA CYS A 79 -12.22 -16.25 6.86
C CYS A 79 -11.47 -17.15 7.87
N PRO A 80 -11.57 -18.50 7.76
CA PRO A 80 -10.93 -19.42 8.71
C PRO A 80 -9.41 -19.25 8.78
N ASP A 81 -8.74 -19.04 7.64
CA ASP A 81 -7.28 -18.88 7.58
C ASP A 81 -6.85 -17.53 8.18
N CYS A 82 -7.67 -16.47 7.98
CA CYS A 82 -7.45 -15.20 8.68
C CYS A 82 -7.59 -15.36 10.21
N GLN A 83 -8.58 -16.15 10.66
CA GLN A 83 -8.77 -16.41 12.11
C GLN A 83 -7.60 -17.15 12.74
N GLN A 84 -6.86 -17.95 11.97
CA GLN A 84 -5.63 -18.62 12.41
C GLN A 84 -4.44 -17.67 12.36
N THR A 85 -4.36 -16.81 11.36
CA THR A 85 -3.22 -15.90 11.12
C THR A 85 -3.23 -14.69 12.05
N LEU A 86 -4.40 -14.11 12.34
CA LEU A 86 -4.52 -12.87 13.13
C LEU A 86 -3.85 -12.96 14.52
N PRO A 87 -3.99 -14.06 15.31
CA PRO A 87 -3.25 -14.19 16.56
C PRO A 87 -1.72 -14.22 16.37
N ILE A 88 -1.24 -14.85 15.29
CA ILE A 88 0.19 -14.89 14.97
C ILE A 88 0.70 -13.48 14.63
N VAL A 89 -0.07 -12.72 13.86
CA VAL A 89 0.26 -11.34 13.56
C VAL A 89 0.20 -10.44 14.80
N GLN A 90 -0.69 -10.75 15.78
CA GLN A 90 -0.68 -10.06 17.08
C GLN A 90 0.64 -10.27 17.83
N ASP A 91 1.14 -11.50 17.87
CA ASP A 91 2.42 -11.79 18.52
C ASP A 91 3.59 -11.07 17.82
N ILE A 92 3.58 -11.03 16.48
CA ILE A 92 4.53 -10.25 15.67
C ILE A 92 4.39 -8.74 15.94
N TYR A 93 3.17 -8.22 16.03
CA TYR A 93 2.93 -6.83 16.36
C TYR A 93 3.49 -6.46 17.74
N ASP A 94 3.21 -7.29 18.74
CA ASP A 94 3.66 -7.06 20.12
C ASP A 94 5.20 -7.05 20.22
N GLU A 95 5.90 -7.85 19.40
CA GLU A 95 7.36 -7.88 19.37
C GLU A 95 7.97 -6.75 18.53
N TYR A 96 7.41 -6.42 17.35
CA TYR A 96 8.08 -5.59 16.34
C TYR A 96 7.59 -4.14 16.27
N ALA A 97 6.35 -3.84 16.67
CA ALA A 97 5.87 -2.44 16.69
C ALA A 97 6.70 -1.57 17.65
N PRO A 98 7.10 -2.04 18.87
CA PRO A 98 8.00 -1.27 19.75
C PRO A 98 9.41 -1.06 19.18
N LYS A 99 9.80 -1.88 18.20
CA LYS A 99 11.11 -1.79 17.51
C LYS A 99 11.05 -0.87 16.27
N GLY A 100 9.88 -0.28 15.97
CA GLY A 100 9.70 0.68 14.87
C GLY A 100 9.22 0.07 13.56
N VAL A 101 8.76 -1.18 13.55
CA VAL A 101 8.03 -1.73 12.39
C VAL A 101 6.62 -1.15 12.35
N SER A 102 6.21 -0.64 11.19
CA SER A 102 4.87 -0.10 10.97
C SER A 102 3.89 -1.20 10.58
N PHE A 103 2.64 -1.09 11.03
CA PHE A 103 1.60 -2.08 10.75
C PHE A 103 0.35 -1.45 10.15
N ALA A 104 -0.25 -2.13 9.17
CA ALA A 104 -1.55 -1.80 8.61
C ALA A 104 -2.38 -3.09 8.43
N LEU A 105 -3.37 -3.30 9.30
CA LEU A 105 -4.33 -4.39 9.17
C LEU A 105 -5.59 -3.84 8.54
N ILE A 106 -5.93 -4.28 7.35
CA ILE A 106 -6.98 -3.70 6.52
C ILE A 106 -8.00 -4.80 6.18
N SER A 107 -9.24 -4.60 6.56
CA SER A 107 -10.28 -5.56 6.23
C SER A 107 -10.71 -5.45 4.76
N ARG A 108 -11.51 -6.39 4.30
CA ARG A 108 -12.12 -6.42 2.99
C ARG A 108 -13.60 -6.74 3.10
N GLU A 109 -14.47 -5.82 2.67
CA GLU A 109 -15.93 -6.03 2.64
C GLU A 109 -16.52 -6.35 4.02
N GLU A 110 -16.05 -5.65 5.06
CA GLU A 110 -16.44 -5.94 6.44
C GLU A 110 -16.67 -4.64 7.22
N VAL A 111 -17.78 -4.59 7.96
CA VAL A 111 -18.14 -3.45 8.81
C VAL A 111 -17.38 -3.48 10.14
N GLU A 112 -17.13 -2.30 10.69
CA GLU A 112 -16.30 -2.13 11.89
C GLU A 112 -16.83 -2.94 13.09
N VAL A 113 -18.15 -3.00 13.31
CA VAL A 113 -18.75 -3.70 14.46
C VAL A 113 -18.45 -5.20 14.48
N ASP A 114 -18.37 -5.85 13.31
CA ASP A 114 -18.05 -7.28 13.22
C ASP A 114 -16.57 -7.53 13.56
N ILE A 115 -15.69 -6.64 13.11
CA ILE A 115 -14.26 -6.69 13.42
C ILE A 115 -14.04 -6.45 14.91
N GLU A 116 -14.64 -5.41 15.48
CA GLU A 116 -14.55 -5.08 16.91
C GLU A 116 -14.96 -6.28 17.79
N PHE A 117 -16.11 -6.91 17.46
CA PHE A 117 -16.57 -8.10 18.18
C PHE A 117 -15.55 -9.25 18.12
N PHE A 118 -14.95 -9.48 16.94
CA PHE A 118 -13.92 -10.51 16.76
C PHE A 118 -12.64 -10.18 17.57
N TRP A 119 -12.19 -8.90 17.51
CA TRP A 119 -11.02 -8.41 18.27
C TRP A 119 -11.20 -8.64 19.78
N MET A 120 -12.33 -8.22 20.34
CA MET A 120 -12.67 -8.45 21.74
C MET A 120 -12.67 -9.95 22.10
N LYS A 121 -13.33 -10.77 21.27
CA LYS A 121 -13.43 -12.22 21.50
C LYS A 121 -12.07 -12.92 21.48
N LYS A 122 -11.13 -12.45 20.65
CA LYS A 122 -9.79 -13.03 20.49
C LYS A 122 -8.74 -12.34 21.35
N GLY A 123 -9.06 -11.24 22.00
CA GLY A 123 -8.11 -10.47 22.82
C GLY A 123 -7.06 -9.74 21.99
N LEU A 124 -7.36 -9.43 20.72
CA LEU A 124 -6.45 -8.71 19.83
C LEU A 124 -6.39 -7.23 20.23
N LYS A 125 -5.21 -6.59 20.04
CA LYS A 125 -4.94 -5.20 20.46
C LYS A 125 -4.36 -4.34 19.33
N MET A 126 -3.81 -4.96 18.30
CA MET A 126 -3.27 -4.24 17.14
C MET A 126 -4.36 -3.42 16.44
N PRO A 127 -4.06 -2.18 15.99
CA PRO A 127 -5.01 -1.37 15.24
C PRO A 127 -5.42 -2.05 13.93
N TYR A 128 -6.66 -1.79 13.50
CA TYR A 128 -7.19 -2.25 12.22
C TYR A 128 -7.94 -1.14 11.50
N SER A 129 -8.11 -1.27 10.19
CA SER A 129 -8.98 -0.42 9.38
C SER A 129 -10.14 -1.24 8.82
N ALA A 130 -11.36 -0.82 9.13
CA ALA A 130 -12.57 -1.39 8.55
C ALA A 130 -12.80 -0.83 7.14
N GLN A 131 -12.93 -1.72 6.15
CA GLN A 131 -13.25 -1.36 4.77
C GLN A 131 -14.51 -2.10 4.35
N GLU A 132 -15.59 -1.36 4.08
CA GLU A 132 -16.88 -1.93 3.70
C GLU A 132 -16.92 -2.39 2.24
N ASP A 133 -15.89 -2.08 1.48
CA ASP A 133 -15.74 -2.46 0.08
C ASP A 133 -14.36 -3.08 -0.22
N ARG A 134 -14.06 -3.24 -1.50
CA ARG A 134 -12.81 -3.83 -1.99
C ARG A 134 -11.81 -2.81 -2.52
N SER A 135 -12.09 -1.54 -2.45
CA SER A 135 -11.33 -0.50 -3.16
C SER A 135 -9.84 -0.47 -2.76
N VAL A 136 -9.56 -0.61 -1.46
CA VAL A 136 -8.17 -0.72 -0.96
C VAL A 136 -7.59 -2.10 -1.28
N TYR A 137 -8.33 -3.18 -1.02
CA TYR A 137 -7.90 -4.55 -1.29
C TYR A 137 -7.49 -4.75 -2.76
N GLU A 138 -8.27 -4.23 -3.72
CA GLU A 138 -8.03 -4.38 -5.16
C GLU A 138 -6.76 -3.67 -5.66
N LYS A 139 -6.19 -2.77 -4.86
CA LYS A 139 -4.88 -2.17 -5.14
C LYS A 139 -3.73 -3.17 -4.88
N PHE A 140 -3.92 -4.15 -4.02
CA PHE A 140 -2.93 -5.15 -3.62
C PHE A 140 -3.13 -6.51 -4.29
N ALA A 141 -4.38 -6.99 -4.38
CA ALA A 141 -4.68 -8.36 -4.79
C ALA A 141 -6.06 -8.48 -5.45
N LYS A 142 -6.27 -9.57 -6.20
CA LYS A 142 -7.55 -9.93 -6.83
C LYS A 142 -8.36 -10.91 -6.01
N THR A 143 -7.66 -11.91 -5.47
CA THR A 143 -8.26 -13.08 -4.82
C THR A 143 -7.47 -13.44 -3.58
N ARG A 144 -8.05 -14.26 -2.72
CA ARG A 144 -7.47 -14.81 -1.51
C ARG A 144 -7.20 -13.80 -0.40
N ILE A 145 -7.45 -14.23 0.79
CA ILE A 145 -7.06 -13.68 2.08
C ILE A 145 -6.81 -14.89 3.03
N PRO A 146 -5.95 -14.78 4.04
CA PRO A 146 -5.14 -13.61 4.35
C PRO A 146 -4.11 -13.32 3.26
N ARG A 147 -3.73 -12.05 3.15
CA ARG A 147 -2.54 -11.61 2.44
C ARG A 147 -1.70 -10.78 3.37
N ILE A 148 -0.43 -11.15 3.50
CA ILE A 148 0.52 -10.39 4.31
C ILE A 148 1.66 -9.96 3.39
N TYR A 149 1.94 -8.68 3.39
CA TYR A 149 3.06 -8.08 2.70
C TYR A 149 4.04 -7.54 3.73
N ILE A 150 5.31 -7.91 3.61
CA ILE A 150 6.39 -7.26 4.36
C ILE A 150 7.13 -6.38 3.36
N SER A 151 7.23 -5.09 3.65
CA SER A 151 7.96 -4.14 2.82
C SER A 151 9.12 -3.50 3.55
N LYS A 152 10.11 -3.04 2.80
CA LYS A 152 11.21 -2.20 3.28
C LYS A 152 11.31 -1.00 2.35
N ASP A 153 11.20 0.20 2.93
CA ASP A 153 11.28 1.48 2.21
C ASP A 153 10.28 1.53 1.02
N GLY A 154 9.05 1.06 1.26
CA GLY A 154 7.97 1.04 0.27
C GLY A 154 8.07 -0.04 -0.80
N ILE A 155 9.08 -0.91 -0.77
CA ILE A 155 9.25 -2.01 -1.72
C ILE A 155 8.88 -3.33 -1.04
N ILE A 156 7.97 -4.10 -1.66
CA ILE A 156 7.54 -5.41 -1.16
C ILE A 156 8.72 -6.38 -1.21
N ARG A 157 9.04 -6.99 -0.06
CA ARG A 157 10.12 -7.95 0.08
C ARG A 157 9.62 -9.37 0.24
N HIS A 158 8.50 -9.55 0.96
CA HIS A 158 7.89 -10.86 1.17
C HIS A 158 6.37 -10.77 1.03
N ILE A 159 5.76 -11.86 0.56
CA ILE A 159 4.30 -12.01 0.43
C ILE A 159 3.94 -13.38 1.00
N PHE A 160 2.96 -13.40 1.92
CA PHE A 160 2.40 -14.62 2.48
C PHE A 160 0.90 -14.69 2.19
N THR A 161 0.39 -15.90 2.04
CA THR A 161 -1.01 -16.17 1.72
C THR A 161 -1.58 -17.25 2.63
N ASP A 162 -2.75 -17.77 2.25
CA ASP A 162 -3.41 -18.93 2.87
C ASP A 162 -2.77 -20.30 2.52
N ASP A 163 -1.77 -20.34 1.64
CA ASP A 163 -1.21 -21.60 1.13
C ASP A 163 0.33 -21.57 1.10
N PRO A 164 0.95 -22.04 2.18
CA PRO A 164 0.39 -22.35 3.51
C PRO A 164 0.11 -21.10 4.35
N VAL A 165 -0.76 -21.23 5.36
CA VAL A 165 -0.90 -20.21 6.40
C VAL A 165 0.45 -20.02 7.08
N PRO A 166 1.00 -18.79 7.17
CA PRO A 166 2.33 -18.57 7.73
C PRO A 166 2.37 -18.82 9.23
N SER A 167 3.45 -19.42 9.68
CA SER A 167 3.77 -19.55 11.09
C SER A 167 4.36 -18.25 11.65
N TYR A 168 4.54 -18.17 12.96
CA TYR A 168 5.26 -17.08 13.61
C TYR A 168 6.69 -16.93 13.06
N ASP A 169 7.42 -18.05 12.93
CA ASP A 169 8.80 -18.03 12.43
C ASP A 169 8.90 -17.61 10.96
N ASP A 170 7.90 -17.94 10.14
CA ASP A 170 7.84 -17.50 8.75
C ASP A 170 7.74 -15.97 8.62
N LEU A 171 7.01 -15.31 9.54
CA LEU A 171 6.91 -13.85 9.58
C LEU A 171 8.10 -13.20 10.30
N LYS A 172 8.60 -13.83 11.35
CA LYS A 172 9.73 -13.33 12.14
C LYS A 172 11.02 -13.26 11.34
N SER A 173 11.36 -14.34 10.64
CA SER A 173 12.65 -14.44 9.91
C SER A 173 12.90 -13.27 8.94
N PRO A 174 11.97 -12.90 8.04
CA PRO A 174 12.18 -11.75 7.16
C PRO A 174 12.18 -10.41 7.90
N LEU A 175 11.46 -10.29 9.02
CA LEU A 175 11.49 -9.07 9.83
C LEU A 175 12.84 -8.88 10.50
N ASP A 176 13.43 -9.95 11.03
CA ASP A 176 14.79 -9.91 11.59
C ASP A 176 15.84 -9.56 10.53
N GLU A 177 15.71 -10.11 9.32
CA GLU A 177 16.61 -9.83 8.20
C GLU A 177 16.52 -8.37 7.72
N LEU A 178 15.30 -7.84 7.62
CA LEU A 178 15.06 -6.49 7.05
C LEU A 178 15.24 -5.37 8.07
N SER A 179 15.15 -5.68 9.35
CA SER A 179 15.29 -4.71 10.42
C SER A 179 16.74 -4.68 10.89
N ASP A 180 17.42 -3.55 10.67
CA ASP A 180 18.75 -3.28 11.23
C ASP A 180 18.62 -2.98 12.74
N PHE A 181 18.08 -3.94 13.52
CA PHE A 181 18.02 -3.76 14.98
C PHE A 181 19.44 -3.88 15.54
N PRO A 182 19.98 -2.86 16.22
CA PRO A 182 21.17 -3.05 17.01
C PRO A 182 20.87 -4.08 18.10
N GLY A 183 21.59 -5.21 18.08
CA GLY A 183 21.51 -6.27 19.08
C GLY A 183 21.85 -5.84 20.48
#